data_2ab84cef987286833ea56ffd94c5deed
#
_entry.id   2ab84cef987286833ea56ffd94c5deed
#
_cell.length_a   1.000
_cell.length_b   1.000
_cell.length_c   1.000
_cell.angle_alpha   90.00
_cell.angle_beta   90.00
_cell.angle_gamma   90.00
#
_symmetry.space_group_name_H-M   'P 1'
#
loop_
_entity.id
_entity.type
_entity.pdbx_description
1 polymer ?
#
loop_
_entity_poly.entity_id
_entity_poly.type
_entity_poly.pdbx_seq_one_letter_code
_entity_poly.pdbx_strand_id
1 'polypeptide(L)'
;MRINHLINGQPVAASDYFETVNPATQEVLAEVASGTAQDVNAAVAAAKAAFPAWAGRPATERARIMRNLGELIARHVPEIARTETQDTGQSISQTGKQLVPRAADNFHYFAEMCTRVDGHTYPTPTHLNYTLFHPVGVCALISPWNVP
;
A
#
# COMPACT_ATOMS: atom_id res chain seq x y z
N MET A 1 1.54 -21.71 -9.10
CA MET A 1 0.65 -21.11 -8.08
C MET A 1 -0.19 -20.06 -8.78
N ARG A 2 -1.49 -19.87 -8.39
CA ARG A 2 -2.32 -18.76 -8.90
C ARG A 2 -2.45 -17.65 -7.86
N ILE A 3 -2.27 -16.42 -8.29
CA ILE A 3 -2.43 -15.20 -7.48
C ILE A 3 -3.66 -14.45 -8.00
N ASN A 4 -4.72 -14.45 -7.20
CA ASN A 4 -5.98 -13.78 -7.52
C ASN A 4 -5.93 -12.29 -7.14
N HIS A 5 -6.90 -11.50 -7.62
CA HIS A 5 -7.14 -10.17 -7.07
C HIS A 5 -7.48 -10.26 -5.59
N LEU A 6 -7.12 -9.25 -4.82
CA LEU A 6 -7.57 -9.08 -3.45
C LEU A 6 -8.52 -7.88 -3.40
N ILE A 7 -9.82 -8.13 -3.28
CA ILE A 7 -10.84 -7.07 -3.23
C ILE A 7 -11.64 -7.24 -1.94
N ASN A 8 -11.73 -6.17 -1.16
CA ASN A 8 -12.43 -6.18 0.13
C ASN A 8 -11.95 -7.29 1.09
N GLY A 9 -10.64 -7.57 1.08
CA GLY A 9 -10.03 -8.61 1.92
C GLY A 9 -10.32 -10.05 1.48
N GLN A 10 -10.92 -10.25 0.30
CA GLN A 10 -11.25 -11.57 -0.24
C GLN A 10 -10.51 -11.82 -1.56
N PRO A 11 -10.02 -13.06 -1.79
CA PRO A 11 -9.47 -13.43 -3.09
C PRO A 11 -10.60 -13.51 -4.12
N VAL A 12 -10.42 -12.80 -5.25
CA VAL A 12 -11.37 -12.76 -6.37
C VAL A 12 -10.67 -13.28 -7.62
N ALA A 13 -11.21 -14.34 -8.22
CA ALA A 13 -10.67 -14.92 -9.44
C ALA A 13 -10.83 -13.95 -10.61
N ALA A 14 -9.83 -13.92 -11.49
CA ALA A 14 -9.87 -13.16 -12.74
C ALA A 14 -10.43 -14.03 -13.87
N SER A 15 -10.85 -13.37 -14.96
CA SER A 15 -11.21 -14.04 -16.20
C SER A 15 -9.98 -14.52 -16.97
N ASP A 16 -8.84 -13.85 -16.78
CA ASP A 16 -7.58 -14.15 -17.45
C ASP A 16 -6.39 -14.00 -16.50
N TYR A 17 -5.27 -14.69 -16.82
CA TYR A 17 -4.06 -14.72 -16.02
C TYR A 17 -2.85 -14.62 -16.93
N PHE A 18 -1.79 -14.01 -16.45
CA PHE A 18 -0.49 -14.00 -17.12
C PHE A 18 0.58 -14.60 -16.19
N GLU A 19 1.59 -15.19 -16.79
CA GLU A 19 2.71 -15.76 -16.07
C GLU A 19 3.69 -14.66 -15.60
N THR A 20 4.17 -14.76 -14.36
CA THR A 20 5.37 -14.06 -13.92
C THR A 20 6.54 -15.06 -13.87
N VAL A 21 7.71 -14.63 -14.32
CA VAL A 21 8.90 -15.47 -14.42
C VAL A 21 10.04 -14.89 -13.62
N ASN A 22 10.85 -15.75 -13.03
CA ASN A 22 12.10 -15.35 -12.42
C ASN A 22 13.09 -14.91 -13.53
N PRO A 23 13.54 -13.65 -13.57
CA PRO A 23 14.40 -13.16 -14.64
C PRO A 23 15.78 -13.82 -14.66
N ALA A 24 16.24 -14.38 -13.54
CA ALA A 24 17.53 -15.04 -13.45
C ALA A 24 17.50 -16.51 -13.93
N THR A 25 16.40 -17.24 -13.66
CA THR A 25 16.29 -18.69 -14.01
C THR A 25 15.34 -18.97 -15.16
N GLN A 26 14.50 -18.00 -15.53
CA GLN A 26 13.42 -18.14 -16.53
C GLN A 26 12.33 -19.14 -16.13
N GLU A 27 12.28 -19.52 -14.87
CA GLU A 27 11.23 -20.39 -14.33
C GLU A 27 9.96 -19.58 -14.04
N VAL A 28 8.81 -20.17 -14.37
CA VAL A 28 7.51 -19.59 -14.04
C VAL A 28 7.29 -19.64 -12.53
N LEU A 29 7.10 -18.49 -11.90
CA LEU A 29 6.83 -18.36 -10.47
C LEU A 29 5.35 -18.55 -10.16
N ALA A 30 4.49 -17.88 -10.89
CA ALA A 30 3.05 -17.90 -10.70
C ALA A 30 2.29 -17.44 -11.94
N GLU A 31 0.98 -17.73 -11.96
CA GLU A 31 -0.01 -17.08 -12.81
C GLU A 31 -0.69 -15.97 -12.01
N VAL A 32 -0.60 -14.73 -12.47
CA VAL A 32 -1.13 -13.54 -11.80
C VAL A 32 -2.40 -13.09 -12.50
N ALA A 33 -3.42 -12.74 -11.74
CA ALA A 33 -4.70 -12.25 -12.26
C ALA A 33 -4.53 -11.00 -13.12
N SER A 34 -5.03 -11.04 -14.35
CA SER A 34 -5.09 -9.90 -15.28
C SER A 34 -6.33 -9.05 -14.96
N GLY A 35 -6.12 -7.78 -14.55
CA GLY A 35 -7.19 -6.89 -14.14
C GLY A 35 -7.96 -6.32 -15.32
N THR A 36 -9.28 -6.36 -15.24
CA THR A 36 -10.19 -5.70 -16.17
C THR A 36 -10.74 -4.40 -15.59
N ALA A 37 -11.40 -3.58 -16.43
CA ALA A 37 -12.11 -2.40 -15.95
C ALA A 37 -13.21 -2.75 -14.92
N GLN A 38 -13.80 -3.95 -15.02
CA GLN A 38 -14.80 -4.42 -14.08
C GLN A 38 -14.17 -4.69 -12.70
N ASP A 39 -13.00 -5.32 -12.66
CA ASP A 39 -12.28 -5.60 -11.41
C ASP A 39 -11.84 -4.31 -10.72
N VAL A 40 -11.34 -3.34 -11.50
CA VAL A 40 -10.99 -2.00 -10.98
C VAL A 40 -12.22 -1.31 -10.41
N ASN A 41 -13.35 -1.33 -11.11
CA ASN A 41 -14.60 -0.73 -10.62
C ASN A 41 -15.08 -1.40 -9.33
N ALA A 42 -14.98 -2.71 -9.22
CA ALA A 42 -15.31 -3.45 -8.00
C ALA A 42 -14.39 -3.07 -6.83
N ALA A 43 -13.08 -2.98 -7.07
CA ALA A 43 -12.11 -2.56 -6.06
C ALA A 43 -12.35 -1.12 -5.59
N VAL A 44 -12.61 -0.19 -6.52
CA VAL A 44 -12.96 1.20 -6.20
C VAL A 44 -14.26 1.30 -5.42
N ALA A 45 -15.29 0.53 -5.78
CA ALA A 45 -16.56 0.49 -5.06
C ALA A 45 -16.35 -0.01 -3.61
N ALA A 46 -15.58 -1.07 -3.42
CA ALA A 46 -15.25 -1.59 -2.09
C ALA A 46 -14.47 -0.56 -1.25
N ALA A 47 -13.48 0.11 -1.84
CA ALA A 47 -12.71 1.15 -1.18
C ALA A 47 -13.57 2.37 -0.80
N LYS A 48 -14.49 2.80 -1.68
CA LYS A 48 -15.47 3.87 -1.39
C LYS A 48 -16.38 3.50 -0.24
N ALA A 49 -16.85 2.26 -0.18
CA ALA A 49 -17.71 1.78 0.91
C ALA A 49 -16.97 1.76 2.26
N ALA A 50 -15.67 1.43 2.27
CA ALA A 50 -14.83 1.40 3.48
C ALA A 50 -14.36 2.80 3.93
N PHE A 51 -14.32 3.79 3.03
CA PHE A 51 -13.74 5.11 3.26
C PHE A 51 -14.34 5.85 4.47
N PRO A 52 -15.68 5.96 4.67
CA PRO A 52 -16.23 6.72 5.79
C PRO A 52 -15.75 6.19 7.16
N ALA A 53 -15.73 4.87 7.31
CA ALA A 53 -15.29 4.23 8.54
C ALA A 53 -13.79 4.45 8.81
N TRP A 54 -12.97 4.46 7.76
CA TRP A 54 -11.53 4.75 7.89
C TRP A 54 -11.27 6.23 8.17
N ALA A 55 -11.89 7.13 7.42
CA ALA A 55 -11.74 8.58 7.56
C ALA A 55 -12.22 9.09 8.92
N GLY A 56 -13.29 8.51 9.47
CA GLY A 56 -13.85 8.86 10.78
C GLY A 56 -13.06 8.33 11.98
N ARG A 57 -12.05 7.46 11.78
CA ARG A 57 -11.23 6.97 12.89
C ARG A 57 -10.34 8.08 13.47
N PRO A 58 -10.13 8.10 14.79
CA PRO A 58 -9.12 8.97 15.40
C PRO A 58 -7.74 8.79 14.73
N ALA A 59 -7.00 9.88 14.57
CA ALA A 59 -5.66 9.84 13.97
C ALA A 59 -4.71 8.87 14.72
N THR A 60 -4.83 8.78 16.03
CA THR A 60 -4.06 7.85 16.88
C THR A 60 -4.35 6.37 16.56
N GLU A 61 -5.59 6.03 16.22
CA GLU A 61 -5.93 4.67 15.82
C GLU A 61 -5.41 4.32 14.43
N ARG A 62 -5.51 5.25 13.47
CA ARG A 62 -4.89 5.06 12.16
C ARG A 62 -3.39 4.90 12.26
N ALA A 63 -2.73 5.74 13.08
CA ALA A 63 -1.30 5.63 13.38
C ALA A 63 -0.94 4.26 13.97
N ARG A 64 -1.73 3.74 14.90
CA ARG A 64 -1.52 2.42 15.50
C ARG A 64 -1.61 1.30 14.45
N ILE A 65 -2.59 1.35 13.56
CA ILE A 65 -2.75 0.36 12.49
C ILE A 65 -1.55 0.40 11.53
N MET A 66 -1.11 1.59 11.12
CA MET A 66 0.06 1.76 10.25
C MET A 66 1.34 1.27 10.92
N ARG A 67 1.53 1.55 12.20
CA ARG A 67 2.68 1.07 12.97
C ARG A 67 2.71 -0.45 13.03
N ASN A 68 1.57 -1.08 13.33
CA ASN A 68 1.45 -2.54 13.35
C ASN A 68 1.77 -3.16 11.97
N LEU A 69 1.39 -2.49 10.88
CA LEU A 69 1.75 -2.94 9.53
C LEU A 69 3.27 -2.83 9.30
N GLY A 70 3.90 -1.72 9.70
CA GLY A 70 5.36 -1.57 9.64
C GLY A 70 6.09 -2.67 10.42
N GLU A 71 5.65 -2.97 11.65
CA GLU A 71 6.19 -4.07 12.45
C GLU A 71 5.97 -5.45 11.81
N LEU A 72 4.83 -5.66 11.15
CA LEU A 72 4.56 -6.90 10.43
C LEU A 72 5.50 -7.07 9.24
N ILE A 73 5.70 -6.03 8.44
CA ILE A 73 6.67 -6.03 7.34
C ILE A 73 8.08 -6.33 7.87
N ALA A 74 8.50 -5.66 8.95
CA ALA A 74 9.83 -5.86 9.55
C ALA A 74 10.07 -7.32 10.00
N ARG A 75 9.05 -7.98 10.53
CA ARG A 75 9.13 -9.41 10.91
C ARG A 75 9.21 -10.36 9.73
N HIS A 76 8.67 -9.98 8.57
CA HIS A 76 8.62 -10.79 7.36
C HIS A 76 9.65 -10.38 6.29
N VAL A 77 10.63 -9.54 6.65
CA VAL A 77 11.70 -9.09 5.72
C VAL A 77 12.33 -10.24 4.92
N PRO A 78 12.73 -11.38 5.52
CA PRO A 78 13.36 -12.44 4.74
C PRO A 78 12.45 -13.08 3.69
N GLU A 79 11.16 -13.21 3.98
CA GLU A 79 10.15 -13.77 3.09
C GLU A 79 9.84 -12.82 1.93
N ILE A 80 9.51 -11.56 2.26
CA ILE A 80 9.19 -10.52 1.28
C ILE A 80 10.40 -10.27 0.36
N ALA A 81 11.61 -10.13 0.93
CA ALA A 81 12.82 -9.90 0.17
C ALA A 81 13.14 -11.04 -0.81
N ARG A 82 12.86 -12.29 -0.44
CA ARG A 82 13.03 -13.43 -1.36
C ARG A 82 12.04 -13.35 -2.52
N THR A 83 10.78 -13.09 -2.24
CA THR A 83 9.74 -12.92 -3.26
C THR A 83 10.09 -11.79 -4.22
N GLU A 84 10.47 -10.64 -3.67
CA GLU A 84 10.91 -9.46 -4.44
C GLU A 84 12.11 -9.77 -5.34
N THR A 85 13.13 -10.46 -4.81
CA THR A 85 14.31 -10.89 -5.57
C THR A 85 13.94 -11.83 -6.70
N GLN A 86 13.04 -12.79 -6.46
CA GLN A 86 12.64 -13.76 -7.48
C GLN A 86 11.84 -13.12 -8.61
N ASP A 87 11.00 -12.14 -8.29
CA ASP A 87 10.11 -11.50 -9.27
C ASP A 87 10.83 -10.39 -10.06
N THR A 88 11.64 -9.56 -9.39
CA THR A 88 12.29 -8.39 -10.01
C THR A 88 13.71 -8.64 -10.50
N GLY A 89 14.39 -9.69 -10.01
CA GLY A 89 15.80 -9.96 -10.27
C GLY A 89 16.77 -9.10 -9.48
N GLN A 90 16.30 -8.28 -8.54
CA GLN A 90 17.18 -7.51 -7.66
C GLN A 90 17.94 -8.43 -6.71
N SER A 91 19.14 -8.03 -6.27
CA SER A 91 19.94 -8.86 -5.37
C SER A 91 19.27 -9.02 -4.00
N ILE A 92 19.32 -10.23 -3.43
CA ILE A 92 18.79 -10.52 -2.10
C ILE A 92 19.39 -9.63 -1.00
N SER A 93 20.63 -9.19 -1.18
CA SER A 93 21.28 -8.30 -0.23
C SER A 93 20.67 -6.89 -0.28
N GLN A 94 20.24 -6.41 -1.43
CA GLN A 94 19.59 -5.13 -1.59
C GLN A 94 18.13 -5.18 -1.10
N THR A 95 17.37 -6.17 -1.51
CA THR A 95 15.97 -6.33 -1.08
C THR A 95 15.87 -6.56 0.43
N GLY A 96 16.71 -7.44 0.99
CA GLY A 96 16.67 -7.80 2.40
C GLY A 96 17.28 -6.78 3.36
N LYS A 97 18.28 -5.98 2.92
CA LYS A 97 18.95 -5.02 3.81
C LYS A 97 18.52 -3.56 3.62
N GLN A 98 17.90 -3.24 2.51
CA GLN A 98 17.57 -1.84 2.17
C GLN A 98 16.10 -1.67 1.81
N LEU A 99 15.58 -2.36 0.78
CA LEU A 99 14.29 -2.04 0.19
C LEU A 99 13.13 -2.44 1.10
N VAL A 100 13.05 -3.69 1.54
CA VAL A 100 11.97 -4.16 2.41
C VAL A 100 12.02 -3.52 3.80
N PRO A 101 13.19 -3.38 4.48
CA PRO A 101 13.26 -2.60 5.72
C PRO A 101 12.80 -1.16 5.55
N ARG A 102 13.17 -0.49 4.45
CA ARG A 102 12.72 0.87 4.15
C ARG A 102 11.20 0.97 4.01
N ALA A 103 10.54 -0.06 3.47
CA ALA A 103 9.07 -0.08 3.43
C ALA A 103 8.47 -0.05 4.83
N ALA A 104 9.01 -0.82 5.78
CA ALA A 104 8.59 -0.78 7.18
C ALA A 104 8.80 0.60 7.82
N ASP A 105 9.98 1.20 7.59
CA ASP A 105 10.32 2.54 8.09
C ASP A 105 9.38 3.61 7.55
N ASN A 106 8.97 3.52 6.29
CA ASN A 106 7.98 4.43 5.70
C ASN A 106 6.63 4.35 6.43
N PHE A 107 6.15 3.15 6.74
CA PHE A 107 4.91 2.99 7.52
C PHE A 107 5.04 3.58 8.93
N HIS A 108 6.17 3.41 9.60
CA HIS A 108 6.44 4.02 10.91
C HIS A 108 6.46 5.55 10.81
N TYR A 109 7.17 6.10 9.82
CA TYR A 109 7.24 7.55 9.60
C TYR A 109 5.84 8.17 9.39
N PHE A 110 5.04 7.60 8.48
CA PHE A 110 3.70 8.12 8.22
C PHE A 110 2.72 7.86 9.38
N ALA A 111 2.93 6.82 10.18
CA ALA A 111 2.18 6.61 11.41
C ALA A 111 2.40 7.76 12.40
N GLU A 112 3.64 8.24 12.53
CA GLU A 112 3.94 9.40 13.37
C GLU A 112 3.36 10.70 12.80
N MET A 113 3.34 10.85 11.48
CA MET A 113 2.76 12.03 10.82
C MET A 113 1.25 12.12 10.97
N CYS A 114 0.52 11.02 11.18
CA CYS A 114 -0.95 11.02 11.31
C CYS A 114 -1.48 12.01 12.36
N THR A 115 -0.73 12.25 13.42
CA THR A 115 -1.12 13.14 14.54
C THR A 115 -0.50 14.51 14.46
N ARG A 116 0.24 14.82 13.39
CA ARG A 116 0.99 16.09 13.23
C ARG A 116 0.52 16.90 12.03
N VAL A 117 -0.60 16.54 11.43
CA VAL A 117 -1.18 17.29 10.32
C VAL A 117 -2.10 18.37 10.87
N ASP A 118 -1.53 19.54 11.14
CA ASP A 118 -2.23 20.68 11.70
C ASP A 118 -2.55 21.72 10.62
N GLY A 119 -3.68 22.41 10.77
CA GLY A 119 -4.00 23.58 9.98
C GLY A 119 -3.31 24.86 10.50
N HIS A 120 -3.38 25.91 9.72
CA HIS A 120 -2.86 27.23 10.07
C HIS A 120 -3.98 28.22 10.29
N THR A 121 -3.72 29.25 11.11
CA THR A 121 -4.66 30.35 11.39
C THR A 121 -4.03 31.66 10.94
N TYR A 122 -4.80 32.47 10.21
CA TYR A 122 -4.37 33.75 9.67
C TYR A 122 -5.37 34.84 10.11
N PRO A 123 -5.21 35.46 11.29
CA PRO A 123 -6.11 36.50 11.76
C PRO A 123 -5.92 37.82 10.97
N THR A 124 -7.02 38.48 10.69
CA THR A 124 -7.06 39.85 10.19
C THR A 124 -7.88 40.71 11.15
N PRO A 125 -7.90 42.05 11.02
CA PRO A 125 -8.70 42.90 11.90
C PRO A 125 -10.20 42.60 11.89
N THR A 126 -10.73 42.00 10.83
CA THR A 126 -12.16 41.74 10.63
C THR A 126 -12.53 40.26 10.46
N HIS A 127 -11.56 39.39 10.21
CA HIS A 127 -11.82 37.98 9.90
C HIS A 127 -10.76 37.07 10.53
N LEU A 128 -11.20 35.85 10.89
CA LEU A 128 -10.33 34.73 11.23
C LEU A 128 -10.30 33.75 10.07
N ASN A 129 -9.18 33.68 9.37
CA ASN A 129 -8.97 32.68 8.31
C ASN A 129 -8.20 31.51 8.88
N TYR A 130 -8.59 30.31 8.51
CA TYR A 130 -7.90 29.09 8.92
C TYR A 130 -7.95 28.02 7.81
N THR A 131 -7.01 27.09 7.84
CA THR A 131 -6.98 25.95 6.94
C THR A 131 -7.36 24.67 7.67
N LEU A 132 -8.09 23.78 6.98
CA LEU A 132 -8.41 22.44 7.43
C LEU A 132 -7.91 21.45 6.39
N PHE A 133 -7.33 20.36 6.85
CA PHE A 133 -6.98 19.22 6.00
C PHE A 133 -8.09 18.19 6.06
N HIS A 134 -8.57 17.79 4.88
CA HIS A 134 -9.57 16.74 4.73
C HIS A 134 -8.98 15.54 3.98
N PRO A 135 -9.45 14.32 4.26
CA PRO A 135 -9.07 13.16 3.47
C PRO A 135 -9.41 13.35 1.99
N VAL A 136 -8.48 12.99 1.10
CA VAL A 136 -8.66 13.10 -0.36
C VAL A 136 -9.72 12.11 -0.86
N GLY A 137 -9.85 10.97 -0.20
CA GLY A 137 -10.74 9.88 -0.59
C GLY A 137 -9.98 8.64 -1.04
N VAL A 138 -10.55 7.91 -1.98
CA VAL A 138 -9.94 6.72 -2.57
C VAL A 138 -8.87 7.13 -3.56
N CYS A 139 -7.68 6.55 -3.43
CA CYS A 139 -6.54 6.80 -4.29
C CYS A 139 -6.12 5.49 -4.98
N ALA A 140 -5.69 5.60 -6.23
CA ALA A 140 -5.01 4.53 -6.94
C ALA A 140 -3.49 4.67 -6.73
N LEU A 141 -2.84 3.57 -6.36
CA LEU A 141 -1.39 3.47 -6.25
C LEU A 141 -0.87 2.64 -7.41
N ILE A 142 0.00 3.20 -8.23
CA ILE A 142 0.60 2.53 -9.38
C ILE A 142 2.10 2.45 -9.14
N SER A 143 2.57 1.26 -8.79
CA SER A 143 3.98 1.01 -8.54
C SER A 143 4.75 0.88 -9.85
N PRO A 144 5.96 1.48 -9.97
CA PRO A 144 6.74 1.50 -11.21
C PRO A 144 7.67 0.27 -11.33
N TRP A 145 7.25 -0.90 -10.95
CA TRP A 145 7.91 -2.22 -11.07
C TRP A 145 9.40 -2.32 -10.69
N ASN A 146 10.08 -1.23 -10.43
CA ASN A 146 11.50 -1.23 -10.07
C ASN A 146 11.77 -1.33 -8.56
N VAL A 147 10.77 -1.01 -7.75
CA VAL A 147 10.73 -1.16 -6.29
C VAL A 147 9.25 -1.27 -5.88
N PRO A 148 8.57 -2.32 -6.32
CA PRO A 148 7.12 -2.48 -6.13
C PRO A 148 6.69 -2.67 -4.66
#